data_1c4aeca6a666f743685f71051ae27317
#
_entry.id   1c4aeca6a666f743685f71051ae27317
#
_cell.length_a   1.000
_cell.length_b   1.000
_cell.length_c   1.000
_cell.angle_alpha   90.00
_cell.angle_beta   90.00
_cell.angle_gamma   90.00
#
_symmetry.space_group_name_H-M   'P 1'
#
loop_
_entity.id
_entity.type
_entity.pdbx_description
1 polymer ?
#
loop_
_entity_poly.entity_id
_entity_poly.type
_entity_poly.pdbx_seq_one_letter_code
_entity_poly.pdbx_strand_id
1 'polypeptide(L)'
;MVRLKDFSSSSPPPQKKKLKKKISMDEDQQAAGYMASLITKIVNNISVICNNICIKFIEEDIVFSMNIQHLSIYAADNRWRRAFVDVSSSATNILFRKLINIIDLTICLDKRNASGKIEFVQEPLLYKCSLELRMFRKYNVTNPTKFSLTRIDLQTKSLNMNISS
;
A
#
# COMPACT_ATOMS: atom_id res chain seq x y z
N MET A 1 21.79 -52.58 -67.75
CA MET A 1 20.54 -52.03 -67.13
C MET A 1 20.92 -51.54 -65.73
N VAL A 2 21.29 -50.27 -65.65
CA VAL A 2 21.78 -49.68 -64.43
C VAL A 2 20.69 -48.69 -63.91
N ARG A 3 20.15 -48.90 -62.70
CA ARG A 3 19.14 -48.10 -62.11
C ARG A 3 19.80 -47.01 -61.28
N LEU A 4 19.60 -45.74 -61.62
CA LEU A 4 19.98 -44.56 -60.88
C LEU A 4 19.01 -44.42 -59.67
N LYS A 5 19.58 -44.32 -58.51
CA LYS A 5 18.84 -43.95 -57.25
C LYS A 5 18.88 -42.43 -57.10
N ASP A 6 17.70 -41.83 -57.03
CA ASP A 6 17.50 -40.42 -56.69
C ASP A 6 17.91 -40.14 -55.22
N PHE A 7 18.92 -39.29 -55.09
CA PHE A 7 19.26 -38.69 -53.80
C PHE A 7 18.41 -37.39 -53.60
N SER A 8 17.32 -37.51 -52.89
CA SER A 8 16.61 -36.33 -52.42
C SER A 8 17.32 -35.78 -51.18
N SER A 9 18.02 -34.66 -51.34
CA SER A 9 18.62 -33.89 -50.25
C SER A 9 17.52 -33.12 -49.52
N SER A 10 17.11 -33.61 -48.34
CA SER A 10 16.28 -32.84 -47.41
C SER A 10 17.17 -31.88 -46.62
N SER A 11 17.09 -30.59 -46.94
CA SER A 11 17.74 -29.54 -46.14
C SER A 11 17.05 -29.38 -44.78
N PRO A 12 17.81 -29.27 -43.66
CA PRO A 12 17.20 -29.08 -42.36
C PRO A 12 16.60 -27.67 -42.22
N PRO A 13 15.47 -27.50 -41.49
CA PRO A 13 14.81 -26.21 -41.34
C PRO A 13 15.67 -25.27 -40.49
N PRO A 14 15.54 -23.94 -40.70
CA PRO A 14 16.45 -22.96 -40.12
C PRO A 14 16.26 -22.80 -38.62
N GLN A 15 17.22 -23.25 -37.83
CA GLN A 15 17.30 -23.11 -36.38
C GLN A 15 17.36 -21.65 -35.89
N LYS A 16 17.68 -20.70 -36.75
CA LYS A 16 17.84 -19.26 -36.43
C LYS A 16 16.57 -18.56 -35.93
N LYS A 17 15.36 -18.99 -36.37
CA LYS A 17 14.10 -18.39 -35.95
C LYS A 17 13.71 -18.76 -34.52
N LYS A 18 14.03 -19.99 -34.06
CA LYS A 18 13.73 -20.42 -32.68
C LYS A 18 14.64 -19.74 -31.66
N LEU A 19 15.91 -19.46 -32.01
CA LEU A 19 16.85 -18.80 -31.12
C LEU A 19 16.51 -17.33 -30.91
N LYS A 20 16.14 -16.57 -31.95
CA LYS A 20 15.71 -15.18 -31.83
C LYS A 20 14.44 -15.01 -30.98
N LYS A 21 13.47 -15.92 -31.14
CA LYS A 21 12.23 -15.88 -30.33
C LYS A 21 12.48 -16.20 -28.86
N LYS A 22 13.43 -17.07 -28.54
CA LYS A 22 13.79 -17.39 -27.15
C LYS A 22 14.53 -16.22 -26.49
N ILE A 23 15.45 -15.57 -27.20
CA ILE A 23 16.18 -14.39 -26.69
C ILE A 23 15.22 -13.24 -26.43
N SER A 24 14.27 -12.92 -27.31
CA SER A 24 13.29 -11.85 -27.09
C SER A 24 12.34 -12.16 -25.93
N MET A 25 11.94 -13.42 -25.74
CA MET A 25 11.13 -13.81 -24.58
C MET A 25 11.88 -13.68 -23.25
N ASP A 26 13.17 -13.98 -23.24
CA ASP A 26 14.01 -13.83 -22.04
C ASP A 26 14.23 -12.35 -21.69
N GLU A 27 14.42 -11.49 -22.70
CA GLU A 27 14.54 -10.03 -22.53
C GLU A 27 13.22 -9.42 -22.02
N ASP A 28 12.07 -9.81 -22.56
CA ASP A 28 10.75 -9.34 -22.11
C ASP A 28 10.45 -9.79 -20.68
N GLN A 29 10.80 -11.02 -20.29
CA GLN A 29 10.64 -11.50 -18.92
C GLN A 29 11.56 -10.78 -17.94
N GLN A 30 12.78 -10.47 -18.35
CA GLN A 30 13.74 -9.73 -17.53
C GLN A 30 13.29 -8.27 -17.35
N ALA A 31 12.79 -7.63 -18.41
CA ALA A 31 12.20 -6.29 -18.34
C ALA A 31 10.96 -6.25 -17.44
N ALA A 32 10.06 -7.22 -17.56
CA ALA A 32 8.88 -7.34 -16.71
C ALA A 32 9.26 -7.53 -15.22
N GLY A 33 10.28 -8.35 -14.94
CA GLY A 33 10.81 -8.56 -13.58
C GLY A 33 11.43 -7.28 -13.00
N TYR A 34 12.17 -6.53 -13.81
CA TYR A 34 12.73 -5.23 -13.41
C TYR A 34 11.64 -4.21 -13.08
N MET A 35 10.63 -4.07 -13.95
CA MET A 35 9.49 -3.16 -13.72
C MET A 35 8.72 -3.53 -12.47
N ALA A 36 8.46 -4.81 -12.23
CA ALA A 36 7.80 -5.27 -11.01
C ALA A 36 8.61 -4.93 -9.75
N SER A 37 9.93 -5.11 -9.79
CA SER A 37 10.84 -4.72 -8.71
C SER A 37 10.83 -3.21 -8.47
N LEU A 38 10.85 -2.41 -9.53
CA LEU A 38 10.80 -0.95 -9.43
C LEU A 38 9.49 -0.47 -8.81
N ILE A 39 8.35 -0.98 -9.27
CA ILE A 39 7.03 -0.67 -8.70
C ILE A 39 6.98 -1.04 -7.22
N THR A 40 7.50 -2.20 -6.86
CA THR A 40 7.57 -2.64 -5.46
C THR A 40 8.41 -1.69 -4.61
N LYS A 41 9.55 -1.23 -5.10
CA LYS A 41 10.39 -0.23 -4.41
C LYS A 41 9.66 1.09 -4.24
N ILE A 42 8.96 1.58 -5.27
CA ILE A 42 8.19 2.83 -5.21
C ILE A 42 7.07 2.69 -4.16
N VAL A 43 6.23 1.66 -4.25
CA VAL A 43 5.09 1.46 -3.35
C VAL A 43 5.54 1.31 -1.90
N ASN A 44 6.64 0.61 -1.66
CA ASN A 44 7.19 0.45 -0.32
C ASN A 44 7.69 1.77 0.28
N ASN A 45 8.16 2.68 -0.55
CA ASN A 45 8.78 3.94 -0.10
C ASN A 45 7.92 5.19 -0.27
N ILE A 46 6.69 5.04 -0.78
CA ILE A 46 5.74 6.15 -0.84
C ILE A 46 5.54 6.76 0.55
N SER A 47 5.66 8.08 0.62
CA SER A 47 5.29 8.88 1.79
C SER A 47 4.03 9.69 1.45
N VAL A 48 3.07 9.70 2.37
CA VAL A 48 1.85 10.49 2.25
C VAL A 48 1.82 11.49 3.40
N ILE A 49 1.59 12.75 3.10
CA ILE A 49 1.43 13.81 4.09
C ILE A 49 0.17 14.58 3.73
N CYS A 50 -0.76 14.65 4.66
CA CYS A 50 -1.99 15.40 4.53
C CYS A 50 -2.16 16.31 5.74
N ASN A 51 -2.60 17.54 5.51
CA ASN A 51 -2.88 18.51 6.56
C ASN A 51 -4.34 18.94 6.50
N ASN A 52 -4.91 19.24 7.66
CA ASN A 52 -6.25 19.77 7.81
C ASN A 52 -7.33 18.91 7.13
N ILE A 53 -7.32 17.61 7.42
CA ILE A 53 -8.34 16.69 6.93
C ILE A 53 -9.61 16.90 7.74
N CYS A 54 -10.72 17.14 7.06
CA CYS A 54 -12.04 17.20 7.65
C CYS A 54 -12.96 16.24 6.90
N ILE A 55 -13.47 15.23 7.59
CA ILE A 55 -14.43 14.26 7.06
C ILE A 55 -15.74 14.47 7.79
N LYS A 56 -16.82 14.75 7.04
CA LYS A 56 -18.18 14.90 7.59
C LYS A 56 -19.11 13.88 6.96
N PHE A 57 -19.85 13.21 7.80
CA PHE A 57 -20.96 12.34 7.43
C PHE A 57 -22.24 12.91 8.03
N ILE A 58 -23.26 13.09 7.21
CA ILE A 58 -24.51 13.74 7.56
C ILE A 58 -25.64 12.76 7.26
N GLU A 59 -26.39 12.40 8.27
CA GLU A 59 -27.56 11.54 8.17
C GLU A 59 -28.71 12.15 9.00
N GLU A 60 -29.79 12.48 8.32
CA GLU A 60 -30.97 13.14 8.91
C GLU A 60 -30.59 14.36 9.77
N ASP A 61 -30.75 14.27 11.10
CA ASP A 61 -30.44 15.32 12.06
C ASP A 61 -29.06 15.14 12.73
N ILE A 62 -28.32 14.08 12.40
CA ILE A 62 -27.01 13.77 12.98
C ILE A 62 -25.88 14.18 12.03
N VAL A 63 -24.86 14.80 12.58
CA VAL A 63 -23.63 15.15 11.87
C VAL A 63 -22.43 14.55 12.61
N PHE A 64 -21.84 13.54 12.03
CA PHE A 64 -20.55 13.03 12.45
C PHE A 64 -19.44 13.83 11.77
N SER A 65 -18.48 14.36 12.52
CA SER A 65 -17.31 15.03 11.96
C SER A 65 -16.02 14.51 12.59
N MET A 66 -15.04 14.24 11.73
CA MET A 66 -13.69 13.82 12.11
C MET A 66 -12.71 14.84 11.54
N ASN A 67 -11.91 15.45 12.41
CA ASN A 67 -10.88 16.41 12.05
C ASN A 67 -9.52 15.85 12.43
N ILE A 68 -8.57 15.95 11.51
CA ILE A 68 -7.17 15.56 11.68
C ILE A 68 -6.30 16.72 11.24
N GLN A 69 -5.49 17.28 12.14
CA GLN A 69 -4.62 18.39 11.80
C GLN A 69 -3.48 17.95 10.89
N HIS A 70 -2.86 16.81 11.21
CA HIS A 70 -1.76 16.29 10.40
C HIS A 70 -1.78 14.77 10.35
N LEU A 71 -1.73 14.23 9.14
CA LEU A 71 -1.58 12.81 8.87
C LEU A 71 -0.28 12.60 8.09
N SER A 72 0.59 11.73 8.57
CA SER A 72 1.78 11.33 7.83
C SER A 72 1.96 9.83 7.81
N ILE A 73 2.31 9.29 6.66
CA ILE A 73 2.57 7.87 6.42
C ILE A 73 3.95 7.74 5.80
N TYR A 74 4.85 6.98 6.43
CA TYR A 74 6.21 6.76 5.96
C TYR A 74 6.56 5.28 5.92
N ALA A 75 7.51 4.92 5.06
CA ALA A 75 8.23 3.67 5.19
C ALA A 75 9.15 3.72 6.42
N ALA A 76 9.26 2.61 7.15
CA ALA A 76 10.04 2.54 8.38
C ALA A 76 11.03 1.38 8.38
N ASP A 77 12.15 1.58 9.08
CA ASP A 77 13.14 0.56 9.38
C ASP A 77 12.67 -0.40 10.50
N ASN A 78 13.54 -1.31 10.91
CA ASN A 78 13.25 -2.25 12.01
C ASN A 78 13.14 -1.59 13.39
N ARG A 79 13.57 -0.33 13.52
CA ARG A 79 13.47 0.49 14.75
C ARG A 79 12.32 1.50 14.69
N TRP A 80 11.43 1.37 13.70
CA TRP A 80 10.30 2.27 13.45
C TRP A 80 10.71 3.72 13.18
N ARG A 81 11.90 3.95 12.60
CA ARG A 81 12.33 5.26 12.13
C ARG A 81 12.06 5.37 10.64
N ARG A 82 11.71 6.57 10.19
CA ARG A 82 11.56 6.85 8.76
C ARG A 82 12.82 6.45 8.00
N ALA A 83 12.68 5.57 7.03
CA ALA A 83 13.79 5.07 6.23
C ALA A 83 13.34 4.66 4.84
N PHE A 84 14.25 4.73 3.89
CA PHE A 84 14.08 4.09 2.60
C PHE A 84 14.31 2.57 2.77
N VAL A 85 13.34 1.78 2.34
CA VAL A 85 13.42 0.32 2.41
C VAL A 85 13.80 -0.21 1.03
N ASP A 86 15.05 -0.64 0.88
CA ASP A 86 15.47 -1.34 -0.32
C ASP A 86 15.04 -2.81 -0.23
N VAL A 87 14.07 -3.16 -1.08
CA VAL A 87 13.62 -4.55 -1.22
C VAL A 87 14.53 -5.20 -2.26
N SER A 88 15.54 -5.94 -1.80
CA SER A 88 16.38 -6.71 -2.70
C SER A 88 15.56 -7.80 -3.38
N SER A 89 15.71 -7.94 -4.69
CA SER A 89 15.03 -8.93 -5.53
C SER A 89 15.36 -10.40 -5.18
N SER A 90 16.35 -10.62 -4.31
CA SER A 90 16.78 -11.94 -3.85
C SER A 90 16.07 -12.42 -2.58
N ALA A 91 15.25 -11.59 -1.96
CA ALA A 91 14.57 -11.96 -0.72
C ALA A 91 13.35 -12.83 -0.99
N THR A 92 13.27 -14.02 -0.39
CA THR A 92 12.09 -14.89 -0.46
C THR A 92 10.85 -14.26 0.19
N ASN A 93 11.07 -13.35 1.15
CA ASN A 93 10.02 -12.66 1.86
C ASN A 93 10.28 -11.14 1.85
N ILE A 94 9.25 -10.37 1.53
CA ILE A 94 9.30 -8.92 1.64
C ILE A 94 8.68 -8.51 2.96
N LEU A 95 9.42 -7.67 3.69
CA LEU A 95 8.98 -7.05 4.94
C LEU A 95 8.59 -5.60 4.64
N PHE A 96 7.33 -5.33 4.83
CA PHE A 96 6.76 -4.00 4.64
C PHE A 96 6.43 -3.40 6.00
N ARG A 97 7.00 -2.23 6.30
CA ARG A 97 6.71 -1.47 7.51
C ARG A 97 6.27 -0.06 7.15
N LYS A 98 5.17 0.36 7.75
CA LYS A 98 4.68 1.73 7.65
C LYS A 98 4.49 2.30 9.04
N LEU A 99 4.97 3.51 9.23
CA LEU A 99 4.71 4.34 10.38
C LEU A 99 3.67 5.38 9.98
N ILE A 100 2.56 5.42 10.69
CA ILE A 100 1.45 6.33 10.47
C ILE A 100 1.30 7.19 11.70
N ASN A 101 1.45 8.50 11.56
CA ASN A 101 1.23 9.46 12.63
C ASN A 101 -0.01 10.28 12.31
N ILE A 102 -0.91 10.31 13.27
CA ILE A 102 -2.12 11.12 13.26
C ILE A 102 -2.00 12.11 14.40
N ILE A 103 -1.96 13.40 14.10
CA ILE A 103 -1.79 14.46 15.08
C ILE A 103 -3.09 15.24 15.13
N ASP A 104 -3.54 15.48 16.37
CA ASP A 104 -4.71 16.29 16.68
C ASP A 104 -5.99 15.75 16.01
N LEU A 105 -6.24 14.46 16.20
CA LEU A 105 -7.51 13.83 15.85
C LEU A 105 -8.59 14.29 16.84
N THR A 106 -9.70 14.79 16.33
CA THR A 106 -10.91 15.13 17.09
C THR A 106 -12.12 14.54 16.38
N ILE A 107 -13.04 13.96 17.15
CA ILE A 107 -14.30 13.42 16.63
C ILE A 107 -15.44 14.13 17.35
N CYS A 108 -16.37 14.68 16.59
CA CYS A 108 -17.59 15.32 17.10
C CYS A 108 -18.81 14.59 16.54
N LEU A 109 -19.84 14.52 17.36
CA LEU A 109 -21.16 14.04 16.97
C LEU A 109 -22.16 15.14 17.32
N ASP A 110 -22.67 15.80 16.31
CA ASP A 110 -23.52 16.97 16.44
C ASP A 110 -24.94 16.67 16.02
N LYS A 111 -25.89 17.40 16.57
CA LYS A 111 -27.28 17.33 16.17
C LYS A 111 -27.67 18.61 15.42
N ARG A 112 -28.43 18.48 14.35
CA ARG A 112 -29.05 19.61 13.65
C ARG A 112 -30.33 19.99 14.36
N ASN A 113 -30.59 21.29 14.45
CA ASN A 113 -31.89 21.79 14.89
C ASN A 113 -32.92 21.73 13.74
N ALA A 114 -34.17 22.04 14.05
CA ALA A 114 -35.26 22.03 13.08
C ALA A 114 -35.04 22.97 11.86
N SER A 115 -34.15 23.96 11.97
CA SER A 115 -33.75 24.85 10.87
C SER A 115 -32.58 24.30 10.05
N GLY A 116 -32.10 23.07 10.34
CA GLY A 116 -30.96 22.45 9.64
C GLY A 116 -29.59 22.98 10.01
N LYS A 117 -29.50 23.86 11.03
CA LYS A 117 -28.24 24.40 11.53
C LYS A 117 -27.70 23.51 12.65
N ILE A 118 -26.40 23.34 12.66
CA ILE A 118 -25.69 22.65 13.75
C ILE A 118 -25.69 23.58 14.97
N GLU A 119 -26.06 23.07 16.15
CA GLU A 119 -25.98 23.84 17.39
C GLU A 119 -24.53 24.23 17.70
N PHE A 120 -24.36 25.44 18.23
CA PHE A 120 -23.05 26.11 18.29
C PHE A 120 -22.10 25.51 19.36
N VAL A 121 -22.59 24.67 20.25
CA VAL A 121 -21.78 24.02 21.30
C VAL A 121 -21.57 22.56 20.94
N GLN A 122 -20.48 22.32 20.23
CA GLN A 122 -20.07 20.96 19.87
C GLN A 122 -19.16 20.43 20.98
N GLU A 123 -19.66 19.53 21.79
CA GLU A 123 -18.79 18.75 22.65
C GLU A 123 -18.19 17.60 21.87
N PRO A 124 -16.85 17.49 21.81
CA PRO A 124 -16.23 16.38 21.11
C PRO A 124 -16.57 15.05 21.79
N LEU A 125 -16.95 14.05 21.00
CA LEU A 125 -17.03 12.67 21.44
C LEU A 125 -15.63 12.13 21.78
N LEU A 126 -14.64 12.50 20.97
CA LEU A 126 -13.23 12.25 21.21
C LEU A 126 -12.50 13.58 21.25
N TYR A 127 -11.94 13.92 22.41
CA TYR A 127 -11.09 15.09 22.54
C TYR A 127 -9.77 14.90 21.79
N LYS A 128 -9.17 16.02 21.46
CA LYS A 128 -7.92 16.11 20.72
C LYS A 128 -6.86 15.12 21.20
N CYS A 129 -6.51 14.18 20.37
CA CYS A 129 -5.51 13.16 20.66
C CYS A 129 -4.55 12.93 19.48
N SER A 130 -3.40 12.34 19.76
CA SER A 130 -2.43 11.94 18.75
C SER A 130 -2.20 10.45 18.82
N LEU A 131 -2.18 9.81 17.66
CA LEU A 131 -2.06 8.38 17.51
C LEU A 131 -0.83 8.06 16.65
N GLU A 132 -0.08 7.05 17.04
CA GLU A 132 0.95 6.44 16.23
C GLU A 132 0.57 4.99 15.93
N LEU A 133 0.45 4.65 14.64
CA LEU A 133 0.19 3.29 14.20
C LEU A 133 1.44 2.74 13.53
N ARG A 134 1.82 1.55 13.94
CA ARG A 134 2.93 0.78 13.40
C ARG A 134 2.39 -0.42 12.65
N MET A 135 2.44 -0.37 11.33
CA MET A 135 1.98 -1.48 10.49
C MET A 135 3.17 -2.29 10.00
N PHE A 136 3.14 -3.56 10.29
CA PHE A 136 4.09 -4.55 9.78
C PHE A 136 3.33 -5.56 8.94
N ARG A 137 3.86 -5.84 7.75
CA ARG A 137 3.32 -6.86 6.86
C ARG A 137 4.44 -7.68 6.23
N LYS A 138 4.26 -8.98 6.25
CA LYS A 138 5.15 -9.93 5.59
C LYS A 138 4.39 -10.63 4.47
N TYR A 139 4.95 -10.68 3.28
CA TYR A 139 4.41 -11.45 2.17
C TYR A 139 5.51 -12.17 1.39
N ASN A 140 5.12 -13.27 0.75
CA ASN A 140 6.04 -14.08 -0.04
C ASN A 140 6.12 -13.50 -1.46
N VAL A 141 7.32 -13.42 -2.02
CA VAL A 141 7.57 -12.90 -3.38
C VAL A 141 6.91 -13.78 -4.45
N THR A 142 6.85 -15.10 -4.22
CA THR A 142 6.23 -16.04 -5.18
C THR A 142 4.71 -15.97 -5.21
N ASN A 143 4.07 -15.41 -4.14
CA ASN A 143 2.62 -15.24 -4.08
C ASN A 143 2.26 -13.96 -3.33
N PRO A 144 2.39 -12.79 -3.98
CA PRO A 144 2.22 -11.48 -3.33
C PRO A 144 0.78 -11.19 -2.89
N THR A 145 -0.20 -11.95 -3.37
CA THR A 145 -1.61 -11.82 -2.97
C THR A 145 -1.92 -12.46 -1.62
N LYS A 146 -1.07 -13.38 -1.16
CA LYS A 146 -1.22 -14.03 0.14
C LYS A 146 -0.28 -13.40 1.17
N PHE A 147 -0.85 -12.69 2.15
CA PHE A 147 -0.11 -12.21 3.30
C PHE A 147 0.19 -13.37 4.24
N SER A 148 1.43 -13.51 4.68
CA SER A 148 1.79 -14.51 5.69
C SER A 148 1.56 -13.97 7.10
N LEU A 149 1.71 -12.65 7.30
CA LEU A 149 1.52 -11.99 8.59
C LEU A 149 1.20 -10.51 8.37
N THR A 150 0.20 -10.01 9.09
CA THR A 150 -0.06 -8.57 9.25
C THR A 150 -0.17 -8.26 10.75
N ARG A 151 0.56 -7.27 11.21
CA ARG A 151 0.52 -6.76 12.58
C ARG A 151 0.32 -5.26 12.55
N ILE A 152 -0.58 -4.77 13.39
CA ILE A 152 -0.82 -3.34 13.59
C ILE A 152 -0.74 -3.08 15.09
N ASP A 153 0.16 -2.21 15.48
CA ASP A 153 0.29 -1.73 16.86
C ASP A 153 -0.18 -0.27 16.90
N LEU A 154 -1.11 0.04 17.79
CA LEU A 154 -1.60 1.40 18.05
C LEU A 154 -0.99 1.92 19.35
N GLN A 155 -0.43 3.11 19.30
CA GLN A 155 0.11 3.81 20.47
C GLN A 155 -0.54 5.19 20.58
N THR A 156 -0.95 5.55 21.79
CA THR A 156 -1.44 6.89 22.14
C THR A 156 -0.98 7.26 23.53
N LYS A 157 -0.79 8.56 23.78
CA LYS A 157 -0.45 9.05 25.12
C LYS A 157 -1.68 9.15 26.03
N SER A 158 -2.78 9.57 25.47
CA SER A 158 -4.06 9.72 26.18
C SER A 158 -5.22 9.61 25.20
N LEU A 159 -6.33 9.08 25.67
CA LEU A 159 -7.59 9.00 24.95
C LEU A 159 -8.68 9.50 25.89
N ASN A 160 -9.15 10.71 25.68
CA ASN A 160 -10.21 11.31 26.46
C ASN A 160 -11.50 11.32 25.63
N MET A 161 -12.52 10.67 26.15
CA MET A 161 -13.83 10.56 25.48
C MET A 161 -14.89 11.19 26.38
N ASN A 162 -15.84 11.89 25.76
CA ASN A 162 -17.05 12.36 26.41
C ASN A 162 -18.21 11.45 25.97
N ILE A 163 -18.75 10.70 26.93
CA ILE A 163 -19.93 9.86 26.74
C ILE A 163 -20.99 10.42 27.67
N SER A 164 -21.68 11.46 27.22
CA SER A 164 -22.83 11.98 27.92
C SER A 164 -24.06 11.20 27.49
N SER A 165 -24.84 10.74 28.45
CA SER A 165 -26.14 10.07 28.23
C SER A 165 -27.26 11.11 28.12
#